data_bc47695e548f3c4375a31eaeb551eef8
#
_entry.id   bc47695e548f3c4375a31eaeb551eef8
#
_cell.length_a   1.000
_cell.length_b   1.000
_cell.length_c   1.000
_cell.angle_alpha   90.00
_cell.angle_beta   90.00
_cell.angle_gamma   90.00
#
_symmetry.space_group_name_H-M   'P 1'
#
loop_
_entity.id
_entity.type
_entity.pdbx_description
1 polymer ?
#
loop_
_entity_poly.entity_id
_entity_poly.type
_entity_poly.pdbx_seq_one_letter_code
_entity_poly.pdbx_strand_id
1 'polypeptide(L)'
;MGHCNYQDIEEHRRLAGEADEVLNEGEASIHRAIANYLRSIYKDTNSIISLSESFWEKLSDIDAVVVVGWAAGKADWPYLRKIQKSIKDDTKWHVYYYDNKALAALSKAMQEEGIEGKYEVTYMQTREFWD
;
A
#
# COMPACT_ATOMS: atom_id res chain seq x y z
N MET A 1 5.40 -5.63 6.83
CA MET A 1 4.71 -6.48 5.85
C MET A 1 3.79 -5.59 5.04
N GLY A 2 3.90 -5.36 3.87
CA GLY A 2 3.06 -4.49 3.06
C GLY A 2 3.40 -4.61 1.59
N HIS A 3 3.99 -5.74 1.21
CA HIS A 3 4.52 -5.92 -0.13
C HIS A 3 3.67 -6.85 -1.00
N CYS A 4 2.47 -7.21 -0.52
CA CYS A 4 1.60 -8.12 -1.25
C CYS A 4 0.76 -7.34 -2.27
N ASN A 5 0.67 -7.84 -3.49
CA ASN A 5 -0.22 -7.31 -4.50
C ASN A 5 -0.90 -8.44 -5.27
N TYR A 6 -1.85 -8.09 -6.13
CA TYR A 6 -2.64 -9.06 -6.87
C TYR A 6 -1.79 -9.87 -7.85
N GLN A 7 -0.76 -9.26 -8.44
CA GLN A 7 0.14 -9.93 -9.36
C GLN A 7 0.96 -11.03 -8.68
N ASP A 8 1.41 -10.79 -7.44
CA ASP A 8 2.13 -11.80 -6.67
C ASP A 8 1.25 -13.01 -6.37
N ILE A 9 -0.03 -12.77 -6.06
CA ILE A 9 -1.00 -13.85 -5.83
C ILE A 9 -1.16 -14.70 -7.08
N GLU A 10 -1.35 -14.10 -8.23
CA GLU A 10 -1.53 -14.82 -9.49
C GLU A 10 -0.28 -15.58 -9.91
N GLU A 11 0.90 -15.01 -9.70
CA GLU A 11 2.17 -15.69 -9.98
C GLU A 11 2.31 -16.97 -9.15
N HIS A 12 2.03 -16.91 -7.85
CA HIS A 12 2.11 -18.09 -7.00
C HIS A 12 1.09 -19.16 -7.39
N ARG A 13 -0.10 -18.77 -7.86
CA ARG A 13 -1.09 -19.71 -8.39
C ARG A 13 -0.59 -20.41 -9.65
N ARG A 14 0.02 -19.66 -10.55
CA ARG A 14 0.58 -20.20 -11.80
C ARG A 14 1.68 -21.21 -11.49
N LEU A 15 2.60 -20.86 -10.59
CA LEU A 15 3.69 -21.75 -10.17
C LEU A 15 3.17 -23.01 -9.50
N ALA A 16 2.09 -22.93 -8.73
CA ALA A 16 1.47 -24.11 -8.13
C ALA A 16 0.95 -25.06 -9.19
N GLY A 17 0.30 -24.55 -10.25
CA GLY A 17 -0.17 -25.36 -11.37
C GLY A 17 0.97 -26.04 -12.13
N GLU A 18 2.05 -25.30 -12.42
CA GLU A 18 3.23 -25.83 -13.09
C GLU A 18 3.92 -26.90 -12.25
N ALA A 19 4.03 -26.73 -10.95
CA ALA A 19 4.63 -27.70 -10.04
C ALA A 19 3.81 -29.00 -10.00
N ASP A 20 2.48 -28.91 -10.03
CA ASP A 20 1.61 -30.09 -10.10
C ASP A 20 1.86 -30.90 -11.41
N GLU A 21 2.05 -30.23 -12.52
CA GLU A 21 2.31 -30.86 -13.80
C GLU A 21 3.62 -31.65 -13.81
N VAL A 22 4.63 -31.19 -13.10
CA VAL A 22 5.93 -31.87 -12.99
C VAL A 22 6.02 -32.82 -11.81
N LEU A 23 4.90 -33.15 -11.17
CA LEU A 23 4.80 -34.08 -10.04
C LEU A 23 5.54 -33.62 -8.78
N ASN A 24 5.69 -32.33 -8.58
CA ASN A 24 6.28 -31.77 -7.37
C ASN A 24 5.18 -31.23 -6.45
N GLU A 25 4.44 -32.12 -5.81
CA GLU A 25 3.30 -31.79 -4.93
C GLU A 25 3.71 -30.91 -3.75
N GLY A 26 4.91 -31.12 -3.19
CA GLY A 26 5.40 -30.30 -2.07
C GLY A 26 5.58 -28.85 -2.47
N GLU A 27 6.21 -28.60 -3.61
CA GLU A 27 6.40 -27.24 -4.13
C GLU A 27 5.07 -26.59 -4.49
N ALA A 28 4.17 -27.32 -5.15
CA ALA A 28 2.83 -26.83 -5.49
C ALA A 28 2.05 -26.44 -4.25
N SER A 29 2.14 -27.24 -3.17
CA SER A 29 1.48 -26.95 -1.90
C SER A 29 2.00 -25.67 -1.27
N ILE A 30 3.31 -25.42 -1.31
CA ILE A 30 3.93 -24.21 -0.78
C ILE A 30 3.42 -22.99 -1.55
N HIS A 31 3.41 -23.03 -2.89
CA HIS A 31 2.94 -21.90 -3.72
C HIS A 31 1.46 -21.62 -3.50
N ARG A 32 0.62 -22.63 -3.32
CA ARG A 32 -0.79 -22.44 -2.99
C ARG A 32 -0.97 -21.78 -1.63
N ALA A 33 -0.19 -22.21 -0.62
CA ALA A 33 -0.24 -21.62 0.71
C ALA A 33 0.15 -20.14 0.69
N ILE A 34 1.20 -19.79 -0.05
CA ILE A 34 1.64 -18.40 -0.22
C ILE A 34 0.55 -17.59 -0.90
N ALA A 35 -0.04 -18.07 -2.00
CA ALA A 35 -1.11 -17.37 -2.72
C ALA A 35 -2.33 -17.12 -1.82
N ASN A 36 -2.73 -18.10 -1.02
CA ASN A 36 -3.84 -17.96 -0.08
C ASN A 36 -3.56 -16.95 1.01
N TYR A 37 -2.33 -16.94 1.55
CA TYR A 37 -1.89 -16.00 2.57
C TYR A 37 -1.92 -14.56 2.01
N LEU A 38 -1.36 -14.33 0.82
CA LEU A 38 -1.34 -13.01 0.19
C LEU A 38 -2.76 -12.49 -0.08
N ARG A 39 -3.65 -13.36 -0.53
CA ARG A 39 -5.05 -13.01 -0.76
C ARG A 39 -5.75 -12.62 0.53
N SER A 40 -5.49 -13.34 1.63
CA SER A 40 -6.07 -13.06 2.94
C SER A 40 -5.67 -11.65 3.41
N ILE A 41 -4.38 -11.31 3.31
CA ILE A 41 -3.88 -9.97 3.66
C ILE A 41 -4.55 -8.89 2.82
N TYR A 42 -4.69 -9.09 1.52
CA TYR A 42 -5.31 -8.13 0.60
C TYR A 42 -6.78 -7.88 0.96
N LYS A 43 -7.51 -8.94 1.29
CA LYS A 43 -8.91 -8.83 1.72
C LYS A 43 -9.03 -8.09 3.06
N ASP A 44 -8.10 -8.36 3.99
CA ASP A 44 -8.12 -7.73 5.31
C ASP A 44 -7.95 -6.21 5.22
N THR A 45 -7.09 -5.72 4.32
CA THR A 45 -6.92 -4.29 4.09
C THR A 45 -8.24 -3.64 3.68
N ASN A 46 -8.94 -4.22 2.71
CA ASN A 46 -10.23 -3.70 2.27
C ASN A 46 -11.30 -3.76 3.36
N SER A 47 -11.31 -4.83 4.15
CA SER A 47 -12.25 -4.98 5.27
C SER A 47 -12.02 -3.92 6.34
N ILE A 48 -10.77 -3.64 6.68
CA ILE A 48 -10.41 -2.59 7.65
C ILE A 48 -10.87 -1.23 7.15
N ILE A 49 -10.65 -0.92 5.89
CA ILE A 49 -11.11 0.34 5.28
C ILE A 49 -12.62 0.47 5.42
N SER A 50 -13.38 -0.58 5.09
CA SER A 50 -14.83 -0.55 5.16
C SER A 50 -15.36 -0.41 6.59
N LEU A 51 -14.72 -1.06 7.57
CA LEU A 51 -15.13 -1.02 8.97
C LEU A 51 -14.80 0.32 9.65
N SER A 52 -13.91 1.12 9.07
CA SER A 52 -13.45 2.38 9.65
C SER A 52 -14.12 3.60 9.03
N GLU A 53 -15.31 3.47 8.46
CA GLU A 53 -16.00 4.52 7.72
C GLU A 53 -16.16 5.83 8.51
N SER A 54 -16.50 5.76 9.79
CA SER A 54 -16.64 6.96 10.62
C SER A 54 -15.33 7.72 10.79
N PHE A 55 -14.20 7.02 10.80
CA PHE A 55 -12.88 7.64 10.82
C PHE A 55 -12.60 8.41 9.52
N TRP A 56 -12.91 7.80 8.38
CA TRP A 56 -12.68 8.42 7.07
C TRP A 56 -13.52 9.67 6.87
N GLU A 57 -14.75 9.67 7.36
CA GLU A 57 -15.63 10.83 7.28
C GLU A 57 -15.06 12.06 7.99
N LYS A 58 -14.29 11.86 9.06
CA LYS A 58 -13.67 12.96 9.83
C LYS A 58 -12.52 13.63 9.09
N LEU A 59 -12.00 13.00 8.04
CA LEU A 59 -10.86 13.54 7.30
C LEU A 59 -11.24 14.72 6.39
N SER A 60 -12.51 14.98 6.18
CA SER A 60 -12.96 16.11 5.35
C SER A 60 -12.53 17.47 5.88
N ASP A 61 -12.24 17.58 7.18
CA ASP A 61 -11.89 18.83 7.84
C ASP A 61 -10.38 19.02 8.06
N ILE A 62 -9.54 18.07 7.68
CA ILE A 62 -8.10 18.19 7.89
C ILE A 62 -7.45 19.08 6.83
N ASP A 63 -6.34 19.72 7.20
CA ASP A 63 -5.57 20.60 6.31
C ASP A 63 -4.34 19.92 5.71
N ALA A 64 -3.85 18.86 6.37
CA ALA A 64 -2.65 18.15 5.93
C ALA A 64 -2.70 16.67 6.26
N VAL A 65 -2.07 15.88 5.40
CA VAL A 65 -1.77 14.47 5.63
C VAL A 65 -0.27 14.35 5.85
N VAL A 66 0.12 13.73 6.94
CA VAL A 66 1.54 13.50 7.27
C VAL A 66 1.83 12.02 7.19
N VAL A 67 2.80 11.65 6.34
CA VAL A 67 3.22 10.26 6.13
C VAL A 67 4.60 10.08 6.75
N VAL A 68 4.69 9.23 7.76
CA VAL A 68 5.94 8.96 8.49
C VAL A 68 6.08 7.45 8.70
N GLY A 69 7.26 6.90 8.43
CA GLY A 69 7.56 5.51 8.73
C GLY A 69 6.84 4.49 7.85
N TRP A 70 6.37 4.91 6.68
CA TRP A 70 5.69 4.01 5.74
C TRP A 70 6.65 3.52 4.66
N ALA A 71 6.62 2.22 4.38
CA ALA A 71 7.49 1.59 3.38
C ALA A 71 6.93 1.63 1.95
N ALA A 72 5.76 2.22 1.75
CA ALA A 72 5.09 2.35 0.45
C ALA A 72 4.76 1.02 -0.25
N GLY A 73 4.52 -0.04 0.54
CA GLY A 73 4.12 -1.33 -0.01
C GLY A 73 2.76 -1.27 -0.71
N LYS A 74 2.63 -1.97 -1.82
CA LYS A 74 1.41 -1.96 -2.65
C LYS A 74 0.17 -2.46 -1.91
N ALA A 75 0.33 -3.33 -0.92
CA ALA A 75 -0.80 -3.81 -0.11
C ALA A 75 -1.48 -2.67 0.67
N ASP A 76 -0.76 -1.59 0.95
CA ASP A 76 -1.28 -0.44 1.67
C ASP A 76 -1.83 0.67 0.77
N TRP A 77 -1.64 0.58 -0.54
CA TRP A 77 -2.10 1.60 -1.48
C TRP A 77 -3.62 1.84 -1.45
N PRO A 78 -4.48 0.86 -1.14
CA PRO A 78 -5.90 1.14 -0.96
C PRO A 78 -6.20 2.19 0.11
N TYR A 79 -5.36 2.30 1.14
CA TYR A 79 -5.47 3.36 2.13
C TYR A 79 -5.24 4.75 1.52
N LEU A 80 -4.27 4.88 0.60
CA LEU A 80 -4.03 6.14 -0.11
C LEU A 80 -5.25 6.56 -0.92
N ARG A 81 -5.90 5.61 -1.59
CA ARG A 81 -7.11 5.88 -2.37
C ARG A 81 -8.25 6.34 -1.47
N LYS A 82 -8.42 5.67 -0.34
CA LYS A 82 -9.48 6.04 0.61
C LYS A 82 -9.23 7.41 1.24
N ILE A 83 -7.98 7.73 1.55
CA ILE A 83 -7.61 9.04 2.06
C ILE A 83 -7.96 10.12 1.02
N GLN A 84 -7.59 9.91 -0.26
CA GLN A 84 -7.91 10.86 -1.32
C GLN A 84 -9.41 11.14 -1.47
N LYS A 85 -10.23 10.11 -1.31
CA LYS A 85 -11.69 10.25 -1.39
C LYS A 85 -12.28 10.95 -0.17
N SER A 86 -11.55 11.01 0.91
CA SER A 86 -12.03 11.51 2.20
C SER A 86 -11.59 12.93 2.51
N ILE A 87 -10.52 13.41 1.88
CA ILE A 87 -9.95 14.73 2.11
C ILE A 87 -10.40 15.75 1.08
N LYS A 88 -10.26 17.04 1.40
CA LYS A 88 -10.54 18.13 0.46
C LYS A 88 -9.38 18.36 -0.49
N ASP A 89 -9.65 19.02 -1.62
CA ASP A 89 -8.70 19.16 -2.72
C ASP A 89 -7.49 20.03 -2.39
N ASP A 90 -7.59 20.93 -1.43
CA ASP A 90 -6.49 21.79 -1.00
C ASP A 90 -5.68 21.23 0.16
N THR A 91 -5.91 19.98 0.54
CA THR A 91 -5.13 19.30 1.58
C THR A 91 -3.68 19.13 1.13
N LYS A 92 -2.74 19.47 2.02
CA LYS A 92 -1.31 19.32 1.75
C LYS A 92 -0.81 17.98 2.24
N TRP A 93 0.19 17.44 1.54
CA TRP A 93 0.83 16.18 1.91
C TRP A 93 2.27 16.42 2.30
N HIS A 94 2.65 15.98 3.49
CA HIS A 94 4.02 16.02 4.00
C HIS A 94 4.52 14.60 4.16
N VAL A 95 5.46 14.19 3.30
CA VAL A 95 5.96 12.82 3.22
C VAL A 95 7.40 12.79 3.74
N TYR A 96 7.62 12.08 4.85
CA TYR A 96 8.92 11.95 5.46
C TYR A 96 9.55 10.62 5.07
N TYR A 97 10.76 10.66 4.52
CA TYR A 97 11.50 9.48 4.06
C TYR A 97 12.78 9.29 4.87
N TYR A 98 13.17 8.02 5.06
CA TYR A 98 14.36 7.68 5.82
C TYR A 98 15.63 7.79 4.97
N ASP A 99 15.62 7.24 3.76
CA ASP A 99 16.76 7.22 2.83
C ASP A 99 16.27 7.38 1.38
N ASN A 100 17.22 7.43 0.45
CA ASN A 100 16.90 7.61 -0.97
C ASN A 100 16.07 6.46 -1.56
N LYS A 101 16.26 5.24 -1.06
CA LYS A 101 15.46 4.10 -1.50
C LYS A 101 14.01 4.25 -1.05
N ALA A 102 13.79 4.68 0.19
CA ALA A 102 12.46 4.96 0.69
C ALA A 102 11.81 6.12 -0.07
N LEU A 103 12.57 7.17 -0.38
CA LEU A 103 12.08 8.29 -1.17
C LEU A 103 11.60 7.83 -2.54
N ALA A 104 12.35 6.98 -3.23
CA ALA A 104 11.96 6.45 -4.53
C ALA A 104 10.66 5.65 -4.46
N ALA A 105 10.49 4.80 -3.44
CA ALA A 105 9.29 4.00 -3.25
C ALA A 105 8.07 4.87 -2.91
N LEU A 106 8.23 5.85 -2.04
CA LEU A 106 7.17 6.77 -1.66
C LEU A 106 6.74 7.64 -2.85
N SER A 107 7.70 8.19 -3.57
CA SER A 107 7.43 9.02 -4.76
C SER A 107 6.68 8.20 -5.83
N LYS A 108 7.08 6.96 -6.05
CA LYS A 108 6.40 6.07 -6.99
C LYS A 108 4.94 5.84 -6.58
N ALA A 109 4.68 5.56 -5.31
CA ALA A 109 3.33 5.36 -4.81
C ALA A 109 2.48 6.62 -4.99
N MET A 110 3.02 7.80 -4.66
CA MET A 110 2.32 9.06 -4.79
C MET A 110 2.00 9.39 -6.26
N GLN A 111 2.92 9.10 -7.18
CA GLN A 111 2.72 9.32 -8.60
C GLN A 111 1.69 8.35 -9.19
N GLU A 112 1.80 7.06 -8.91
CA GLU A 112 0.91 6.05 -9.47
C GLU A 112 -0.52 6.17 -8.96
N GLU A 113 -0.70 6.64 -7.72
CA GLU A 113 -2.03 6.90 -7.17
C GLU A 113 -2.56 8.30 -7.51
N GLY A 114 -1.81 9.09 -8.27
CA GLY A 114 -2.26 10.40 -8.74
C GLY A 114 -2.23 11.50 -7.71
N ILE A 115 -1.61 11.28 -6.56
CA ILE A 115 -1.55 12.26 -5.47
C ILE A 115 -0.69 13.46 -5.84
N GLU A 116 0.48 13.22 -6.43
CA GLU A 116 1.37 14.32 -6.85
C GLU A 116 0.76 15.22 -7.91
N GLY A 117 -0.11 14.70 -8.76
CA GLY A 117 -0.77 15.47 -9.79
C GLY A 117 -1.97 16.28 -9.30
N LYS A 118 -2.49 15.96 -8.12
CA LYS A 118 -3.72 16.57 -7.58
C LYS A 118 -3.47 17.45 -6.36
N TYR A 119 -2.48 17.11 -5.54
CA TYR A 119 -2.20 17.78 -4.27
C TYR A 119 -0.80 18.33 -4.23
N GLU A 120 -0.57 19.31 -3.34
CA GLU A 120 0.77 19.77 -3.01
C GLU A 120 1.44 18.71 -2.12
N VAL A 121 2.55 18.14 -2.59
CA VAL A 121 3.29 17.09 -1.87
C VAL A 121 4.70 17.57 -1.60
N THR A 122 5.11 17.53 -0.35
CA THR A 122 6.46 17.91 0.08
C THR A 122 7.16 16.68 0.67
N TYR A 123 8.39 16.42 0.24
CA TYR A 123 9.20 15.31 0.73
C TYR A 123 10.31 15.84 1.63
N MET A 124 10.44 15.27 2.82
CA MET A 124 11.44 15.66 3.82
C MET A 124 12.06 14.43 4.46
N GLN A 125 13.30 14.56 4.97
CA GLN A 125 13.91 13.44 5.67
C GLN A 125 13.27 13.24 7.05
N THR A 126 13.16 11.98 7.47
CA THR A 126 12.51 11.61 8.74
C THR A 126 13.13 12.34 9.94
N ARG A 127 14.44 12.58 9.93
CA ARG A 127 15.11 13.34 11.01
C ARG A 127 14.51 14.73 11.21
N GLU A 128 14.03 15.37 10.15
CA GLU A 128 13.43 16.70 10.21
C GLU A 128 12.09 16.71 10.95
N PHE A 129 11.42 15.58 11.00
CA PHE A 129 10.15 15.45 11.75
C PHE A 129 10.37 15.59 13.25
N TRP A 130 11.52 15.12 13.77
CA TRP A 130 11.83 15.12 15.19
C TRP A 130 12.56 16.37 15.66
N ASP A 131 13.07 17.16 14.75
CA ASP A 131 13.72 18.44 15.02
C ASP A 131 12.68 19.56 15.01
#